data_3fe862fcabdf01f09ae480295a406cd8
#
_entry.id   3fe862fcabdf01f09ae480295a406cd8
#
_cell.length_a   1.000
_cell.length_b   1.000
_cell.length_c   1.000
_cell.angle_alpha   90.00
_cell.angle_beta   90.00
_cell.angle_gamma   90.00
#
_symmetry.space_group_name_H-M   'P 1'
#
loop_
_entity.id
_entity.type
_entity.pdbx_description
1 polymer ?
#
loop_
_entity_poly.entity_id
_entity_poly.type
_entity_poly.pdbx_seq_one_letter_code
_entity_poly.pdbx_strand_id
1 'polypeptide(L)'
;MEIIFNTELAEINGQFGVESVTTTDGRIIPTQGVFVAVGSVPSVELLKNLDVAVDEEGCIKVDGHQKSSNDHLYAAGDVTTNSAKFRQTIMSAAEGCLAAHSVHEAMLRDGTPMKV
;
A
#
# COMPACT_ATOMS: atom_id res chain seq x y z
N MET A 1 -3.18 -28.37 -2.97
CA MET A 1 -2.28 -27.22 -3.10
C MET A 1 -0.87 -27.71 -2.78
N GLU A 2 0.09 -27.47 -3.63
CA GLU A 2 1.50 -27.77 -3.42
C GLU A 2 2.25 -26.48 -3.10
N ILE A 3 3.17 -26.52 -2.14
CA ILE A 3 4.01 -25.38 -1.76
C ILE A 3 5.45 -25.75 -2.08
N ILE A 4 6.11 -24.94 -2.90
CA ILE A 4 7.50 -25.12 -3.27
C ILE A 4 8.32 -24.09 -2.52
N PHE A 5 9.07 -24.53 -1.52
CA PHE A 5 9.89 -23.65 -0.69
C PHE A 5 11.25 -23.36 -1.33
N ASN A 6 11.91 -22.29 -0.92
CA ASN A 6 13.25 -21.87 -1.34
C ASN A 6 13.39 -21.78 -2.88
N THR A 7 12.35 -21.29 -3.55
CA THR A 7 12.27 -21.22 -4.99
C THR A 7 11.77 -19.85 -5.40
N GLU A 8 12.46 -19.25 -6.34
CA GLU A 8 12.07 -17.99 -6.96
C GLU A 8 11.69 -18.22 -8.43
N LEU A 9 10.78 -17.39 -8.92
CA LEU A 9 10.35 -17.40 -10.30
C LEU A 9 11.36 -16.63 -11.15
N ALA A 10 11.89 -17.26 -12.20
CA ALA A 10 12.81 -16.64 -13.15
C ALA A 10 12.08 -16.11 -14.39
N GLU A 11 11.10 -16.85 -14.91
CA GLU A 11 10.43 -16.50 -16.17
C GLU A 11 9.02 -17.07 -16.23
N ILE A 12 8.14 -16.35 -16.92
CA ILE A 12 6.80 -16.80 -17.30
C ILE A 12 6.82 -17.05 -18.82
N ASN A 13 6.52 -18.27 -19.23
CA ASN A 13 6.63 -18.70 -20.61
C ASN A 13 5.27 -18.88 -21.26
N GLY A 14 5.19 -18.59 -22.57
CA GLY A 14 4.02 -18.79 -23.41
C GLY A 14 3.99 -17.83 -24.59
N GLN A 15 3.34 -18.22 -25.68
CA GLN A 15 3.26 -17.40 -26.88
C GLN A 15 1.96 -16.62 -27.00
N PHE A 16 0.81 -17.23 -26.71
CA PHE A 16 -0.52 -16.61 -26.77
C PHE A 16 -1.22 -16.58 -25.40
N GLY A 17 -0.61 -17.18 -24.39
CA GLY A 17 -1.06 -17.28 -23.02
C GLY A 17 0.02 -17.92 -22.17
N VAL A 18 -0.20 -17.99 -20.86
CA VAL A 18 0.75 -18.64 -19.98
C VAL A 18 0.70 -20.15 -20.19
N GLU A 19 1.84 -20.76 -20.47
CA GLU A 19 2.02 -22.20 -20.69
C GLU A 19 2.83 -22.87 -19.59
N SER A 20 3.82 -22.15 -19.05
CA SER A 20 4.63 -22.63 -17.93
C SER A 20 5.34 -21.48 -17.22
N VAL A 21 5.95 -21.79 -16.09
CA VAL A 21 6.91 -20.92 -15.40
C VAL A 21 8.24 -21.64 -15.25
N THR A 22 9.34 -20.88 -15.34
CA THR A 22 10.69 -21.36 -15.05
C THR A 22 11.15 -20.78 -13.75
N THR A 23 11.68 -21.62 -12.88
CA THR A 23 12.26 -21.23 -11.60
C THR A 23 13.75 -20.95 -11.70
N THR A 24 14.33 -20.24 -10.73
CA THR A 24 15.76 -19.89 -10.74
C THR A 24 16.68 -21.11 -10.63
N ASP A 25 16.19 -22.25 -10.13
CA ASP A 25 16.89 -23.53 -10.12
C ASP A 25 16.70 -24.36 -11.41
N GLY A 26 16.04 -23.78 -12.42
CA GLY A 26 15.90 -24.34 -13.77
C GLY A 26 14.73 -25.32 -13.95
N ARG A 27 13.84 -25.49 -12.97
CA ARG A 27 12.63 -26.31 -13.15
C ARG A 27 11.62 -25.59 -14.01
N ILE A 28 10.94 -26.34 -14.89
CA ILE A 28 9.83 -25.86 -15.70
C ILE A 28 8.54 -26.46 -15.14
N ILE A 29 7.61 -25.61 -14.73
CA ILE A 29 6.33 -26.01 -14.15
C ILE A 29 5.21 -25.60 -15.10
N PRO A 30 4.49 -26.54 -15.74
CA PRO A 30 3.34 -26.25 -16.57
C PRO A 30 2.24 -25.56 -15.77
N THR A 31 1.73 -24.43 -16.28
CA THR A 31 0.62 -23.70 -15.67
C THR A 31 -0.12 -22.86 -16.70
N GLN A 32 -1.37 -22.54 -16.47
CA GLN A 32 -2.22 -21.74 -17.35
C GLN A 32 -2.39 -20.29 -16.89
N GLY A 33 -1.86 -19.95 -15.71
CA GLY A 33 -1.94 -18.60 -15.16
C GLY A 33 -1.03 -18.42 -13.95
N VAL A 34 -0.63 -17.18 -13.70
CA VAL A 34 0.25 -16.82 -12.59
C VAL A 34 -0.36 -15.63 -11.84
N PHE A 35 -0.48 -15.76 -10.52
CA PHE A 35 -0.79 -14.66 -9.63
C PHE A 35 0.48 -14.25 -8.89
N VAL A 36 0.89 -13.00 -9.06
CA VAL A 36 2.08 -12.45 -8.40
C VAL A 36 1.64 -11.72 -7.13
N ALA A 37 2.10 -12.19 -5.98
CA ALA A 37 1.77 -11.63 -4.67
C ALA A 37 3.03 -11.47 -3.81
N VAL A 38 3.99 -10.69 -4.32
CA VAL A 38 5.34 -10.51 -3.73
C VAL A 38 5.46 -9.30 -2.81
N GLY A 39 4.33 -8.69 -2.44
CA GLY A 39 4.27 -7.48 -1.62
C GLY A 39 3.93 -6.22 -2.41
N SER A 40 3.92 -5.09 -1.73
CA SER A 40 3.62 -3.78 -2.29
C SER A 40 4.60 -2.73 -1.75
N VAL A 41 4.91 -1.74 -2.58
CA VAL A 41 5.68 -0.57 -2.19
C VAL A 41 4.72 0.60 -2.05
N PRO A 42 4.76 1.38 -0.94
CA PRO A 42 3.92 2.56 -0.78
C PRO A 42 4.14 3.57 -1.92
N SER A 43 3.05 4.04 -2.54
CA SER A 43 3.14 5.06 -3.59
C SER A 43 3.12 6.45 -2.97
N VAL A 44 4.29 6.98 -2.65
CA VAL A 44 4.46 8.31 -2.03
C VAL A 44 5.03 9.35 -3.00
N GLU A 45 4.99 9.09 -4.30
CA GLU A 45 5.56 9.98 -5.31
C GLU A 45 4.95 11.38 -5.32
N LEU A 46 3.65 11.50 -5.02
CA LEU A 46 2.94 12.77 -4.90
C LEU A 46 3.48 13.65 -3.77
N LEU A 47 4.18 13.05 -2.80
CA LEU A 47 4.69 13.74 -1.62
C LEU A 47 6.14 14.22 -1.76
N LYS A 48 6.81 13.96 -2.89
CA LYS A 48 8.23 14.29 -3.09
C LYS A 48 8.59 15.76 -2.84
N ASN A 49 7.61 16.66 -2.99
CA ASN A 49 7.78 18.11 -2.80
C ASN A 49 7.18 18.60 -1.46
N LEU A 50 6.71 17.70 -0.62
CA LEU A 50 6.14 18.00 0.68
C LEU A 50 7.07 17.44 1.75
N ASP A 51 7.33 18.24 2.79
CA ASP A 51 8.10 17.80 3.94
C ASP A 51 7.21 16.91 4.83
N VAL A 52 7.20 15.60 4.52
CA VAL A 52 6.38 14.60 5.21
C VAL A 52 7.28 13.48 5.71
N ALA A 53 7.19 13.20 7.00
CA ALA A 53 7.96 12.13 7.62
C ALA A 53 7.45 10.75 7.14
N VAL A 54 8.39 9.92 6.69
CA VAL A 54 8.16 8.52 6.34
C VAL A 54 9.02 7.60 7.22
N ASP A 55 8.68 6.32 7.26
CA ASP A 55 9.52 5.30 7.90
C ASP A 55 10.53 4.70 6.92
N GLU A 56 11.24 3.66 7.37
CA GLU A 56 12.28 2.97 6.58
C GLU A 56 11.69 2.22 5.38
N GLU A 57 10.41 1.84 5.42
CA GLU A 57 9.68 1.17 4.33
C GLU A 57 9.04 2.16 3.36
N GLY A 58 9.14 3.48 3.63
CA GLY A 58 8.53 4.55 2.84
C GLY A 58 7.06 4.81 3.19
N CYS A 59 6.54 4.27 4.30
CA CYS A 59 5.19 4.55 4.77
C CYS A 59 5.12 5.91 5.47
N ILE A 60 4.02 6.64 5.22
CA ILE A 60 3.78 7.95 5.83
C ILE A 60 3.54 7.76 7.34
N LYS A 61 4.32 8.46 8.17
CA LYS A 61 4.09 8.50 9.61
C LYS A 61 2.86 9.33 9.92
N VAL A 62 1.88 8.71 10.58
CA VAL A 62 0.64 9.36 11.01
C VAL A 62 0.39 9.11 12.49
N ASP A 63 -0.33 10.04 13.12
CA ASP A 63 -0.82 9.88 14.49
C ASP A 63 -2.13 9.07 14.56
N GLY A 64 -2.73 8.96 15.75
CA GLY A 64 -4.01 8.27 15.96
C GLY A 64 -5.21 8.94 15.28
N HIS A 65 -5.04 10.11 14.71
CA HIS A 65 -6.04 10.87 13.94
C HIS A 65 -5.75 10.88 12.44
N GLN A 66 -4.81 10.05 11.98
CA GLN A 66 -4.35 9.96 10.59
C GLN A 66 -3.68 11.25 10.08
N LYS A 67 -3.24 12.14 10.97
CA LYS A 67 -2.53 13.36 10.64
C LYS A 67 -1.04 13.05 10.45
N SER A 68 -0.45 13.55 9.38
CA SER A 68 0.99 13.42 9.12
C SER A 68 1.81 14.49 9.88
N SER A 69 3.12 14.50 9.66
CA SER A 69 4.01 15.57 10.14
C SER A 69 3.75 16.92 9.47
N ASN A 70 3.05 16.94 8.35
CA ASN A 70 2.61 18.18 7.67
C ASN A 70 1.20 18.55 8.14
N ASP A 71 1.01 19.78 8.59
CA ASP A 71 -0.24 20.23 9.20
C ASP A 71 -1.47 20.18 8.30
N HIS A 72 -1.28 20.16 6.99
CA HIS A 72 -2.34 20.15 6.00
C HIS A 72 -2.50 18.79 5.29
N LEU A 73 -1.80 17.75 5.76
CA LEU A 73 -1.82 16.44 5.13
C LEU A 73 -2.28 15.36 6.11
N TYR A 74 -3.30 14.63 5.70
CA TYR A 74 -3.77 13.40 6.33
C TYR A 74 -3.58 12.25 5.37
N ALA A 75 -3.24 11.07 5.89
CA ALA A 75 -3.04 9.87 5.08
C ALA A 75 -3.75 8.68 5.71
N ALA A 76 -4.24 7.77 4.87
CA ALA A 76 -4.98 6.59 5.30
C ALA A 76 -4.67 5.39 4.41
N GLY A 77 -4.79 4.19 4.96
CA GLY A 77 -4.63 2.92 4.26
C GLY A 77 -3.18 2.45 4.19
N ASP A 78 -2.91 1.56 3.25
CA ASP A 78 -1.64 0.82 3.13
C ASP A 78 -0.38 1.69 2.99
N VAL A 79 -0.56 2.97 2.71
CA VAL A 79 0.51 3.96 2.60
C VAL A 79 0.96 4.51 3.96
N THR A 80 0.24 4.18 5.04
CA THR A 80 0.50 4.70 6.40
C THR A 80 1.23 3.70 7.28
N THR A 81 1.91 4.21 8.31
CA THR A 81 2.55 3.37 9.34
C THR A 81 1.54 2.59 10.19
N ASN A 82 0.29 3.03 10.29
CA ASN A 82 -0.74 2.37 11.08
C ASN A 82 -1.18 1.04 10.41
N SER A 83 -1.35 1.01 9.10
CA SER A 83 -1.71 -0.19 8.33
C SER A 83 -0.50 -1.00 7.83
N ALA A 84 0.74 -0.50 7.91
CA ALA A 84 1.92 -1.11 7.30
C ALA A 84 2.12 -2.59 7.68
N LYS A 85 1.77 -2.97 8.91
CA LYS A 85 1.93 -4.34 9.43
C LYS A 85 0.77 -5.27 9.11
N PHE A 86 -0.39 -4.74 8.76
CA PHE A 86 -1.60 -5.52 8.46
C PHE A 86 -2.44 -4.84 7.39
N ARG A 87 -1.96 -4.92 6.15
CA ARG A 87 -2.59 -4.31 4.98
C ARG A 87 -3.84 -5.07 4.58
N GLN A 88 -5.00 -4.48 4.89
CA GLN A 88 -6.31 -5.04 4.57
C GLN A 88 -7.25 -3.94 4.11
N THR A 89 -8.09 -4.23 3.13
CA THR A 89 -9.08 -3.28 2.58
C THR A 89 -9.97 -2.67 3.67
N ILE A 90 -10.38 -3.46 4.65
CA ILE A 90 -11.21 -2.98 5.75
C ILE A 90 -10.45 -1.99 6.66
N MET A 91 -9.17 -2.20 6.88
CA MET A 91 -8.33 -1.27 7.65
C MET A 91 -8.18 0.05 6.90
N SER A 92 -7.88 -0.01 5.61
CA SER A 92 -7.76 1.18 4.76
C SER A 92 -9.06 2.00 4.73
N ALA A 93 -10.22 1.33 4.68
CA ALA A 93 -11.53 1.99 4.74
C ALA A 93 -11.77 2.67 6.11
N ALA A 94 -11.46 1.98 7.20
CA ALA A 94 -11.60 2.53 8.55
C ALA A 94 -10.70 3.75 8.78
N GLU A 95 -9.44 3.66 8.35
CA GLU A 95 -8.51 4.78 8.41
C GLU A 95 -8.98 5.97 7.55
N GLY A 96 -9.55 5.71 6.37
CA GLY A 96 -10.14 6.74 5.51
C GLY A 96 -11.29 7.49 6.20
N CYS A 97 -12.17 6.77 6.90
CA CYS A 97 -13.24 7.38 7.69
C CYS A 97 -12.67 8.24 8.83
N LEU A 98 -11.65 7.73 9.53
CA LEU A 98 -11.01 8.45 10.63
C LEU A 98 -10.28 9.72 10.12
N ALA A 99 -9.56 9.62 9.02
CA ALA A 99 -8.91 10.76 8.38
C ALA A 99 -9.92 11.85 8.00
N ALA A 100 -11.02 11.47 7.35
CA ALA A 100 -12.08 12.40 6.96
C ALA A 100 -12.72 13.10 8.17
N HIS A 101 -13.00 12.35 9.25
CA HIS A 101 -13.49 12.91 10.50
C HIS A 101 -12.48 13.90 11.11
N SER A 102 -11.21 13.53 11.15
CA SER A 102 -10.15 14.35 11.73
C SER A 102 -9.93 15.66 10.96
N VAL A 103 -10.01 15.62 9.63
CA VAL A 103 -9.99 16.82 8.78
C VAL A 103 -11.19 17.73 9.10
N HIS A 104 -12.39 17.15 9.20
CA HIS A 104 -13.60 17.89 9.51
C HIS A 104 -13.46 18.62 10.86
N GLU A 105 -13.02 17.92 11.91
CA GLU A 105 -12.80 18.50 13.23
C GLU A 105 -11.73 19.62 13.21
N ALA A 106 -10.67 19.45 12.44
CA ALA A 106 -9.65 20.47 12.27
C ALA A 106 -10.21 21.74 11.60
N MET A 107 -10.97 21.57 10.52
CA MET A 107 -11.63 22.69 9.82
C MET A 107 -12.59 23.47 10.71
N LEU A 108 -13.37 22.78 11.55
CA LEU A 108 -14.28 23.43 12.51
C LEU A 108 -13.50 24.28 13.55
N ARG A 109 -12.39 23.75 14.05
CA ARG A 109 -11.54 24.48 15.01
C ARG A 109 -10.91 25.73 14.39
N ASP A 110 -10.48 25.64 13.16
CA ASP A 110 -9.80 26.72 12.44
C ASP A 110 -10.80 27.77 11.86
N GLY A 111 -12.12 27.57 12.03
CA GLY A 111 -13.15 28.47 11.52
C GLY A 111 -13.25 28.48 10.00
N THR A 112 -12.75 27.46 9.31
CA THR A 112 -12.80 27.35 7.84
C THR A 112 -14.25 27.11 7.40
N PRO A 113 -14.85 28.00 6.57
CA PRO A 113 -16.22 27.80 6.12
C PRO A 113 -16.31 26.60 5.18
N MET A 114 -17.15 25.61 5.53
CA MET A 114 -17.49 24.54 4.60
C MET A 114 -18.39 25.11 3.51
N LYS A 115 -17.92 25.07 2.26
CA LYS A 115 -18.79 25.29 1.11
C LYS A 115 -19.58 24.01 0.85
N VAL A 116 -20.86 24.03 1.11
CA VAL A 116 -21.82 23.00 0.69
C VAL A 116 -22.17 23.20 -0.78
#